data_01097ac784a2721b4e99d491eaaf54eb
#
_entry.id   01097ac784a2721b4e99d491eaaf54eb
#
_cell.length_a   1.000
_cell.length_b   1.000
_cell.length_c   1.000
_cell.angle_alpha   90.00
_cell.angle_beta   90.00
_cell.angle_gamma   90.00
#
_symmetry.space_group_name_H-M   'P 1'
#
loop_
_entity.id
_entity.type
_entity.pdbx_description
1 polymer ?
#
loop_
_entity_poly.entity_id
_entity_poly.type
_entity_poly.pdbx_seq_one_letter_code
_entity_poly.pdbx_strand_id
1 'polypeptide(L)'
;MQRKTRWILGTLLTAVASTVLISSFQRPIATLLLEQMVHKNVGRNIIADLSDGLHLALCGTGSPFPDPTRAGPCSAIIAGDRLFIVDTGEGSARTLGYMGIPAAKIEAIFLTHFHSDHIDGIGPFLLQRWGVGTFQTPTPVYGPTGVDQVVDGFRAAYVLDFGYRVAHHSPKIMPPGGSGGKGMPFALPPTGQGDQVVVLEDKGLTVTAFRVDHAPIDPAVGYRFDYKGRSIVITGDTKKTPSVQALSKGVDILVHEALQPKLVKLLETEFANQHMNNMSQVMRDILNYHTTPEEAAAQAAAAGAKELVLNHIVPPLPLRFAYPAFLGDASKFYDKPITVGEDGMLFSLPANSVLIEHKKLY
;
A
#
# COMPACT_ATOMS: atom_id res chain seq x y z
N MET A 1 -32.07 -46.10 -36.21
CA MET A 1 -31.96 -45.81 -34.76
C MET A 1 -30.68 -46.38 -34.10
N GLN A 2 -30.29 -47.60 -34.35
CA GLN A 2 -29.16 -48.25 -33.67
C GLN A 2 -27.76 -47.60 -33.89
N ARG A 3 -27.50 -46.93 -35.01
CA ARG A 3 -26.20 -46.28 -35.26
C ARG A 3 -26.00 -45.02 -34.44
N LYS A 4 -27.02 -44.20 -34.24
CA LYS A 4 -26.99 -42.96 -33.38
C LYS A 4 -26.79 -43.31 -31.90
N THR A 5 -27.44 -44.34 -31.41
CA THR A 5 -27.36 -44.81 -30.03
C THR A 5 -25.94 -45.31 -29.69
N ARG A 6 -25.24 -45.97 -30.64
CA ARG A 6 -23.86 -46.43 -30.46
C ARG A 6 -22.87 -45.27 -30.40
N TRP A 7 -23.09 -44.21 -31.18
CA TRP A 7 -22.24 -43.01 -31.13
C TRP A 7 -22.42 -42.24 -29.79
N ILE A 8 -23.63 -42.14 -29.30
CA ILE A 8 -23.94 -41.48 -28.00
C ILE A 8 -23.33 -42.29 -26.84
N LEU A 9 -23.42 -43.61 -26.85
CA LEU A 9 -22.77 -44.45 -25.84
C LEU A 9 -21.23 -44.36 -25.89
N GLY A 10 -20.66 -44.31 -27.08
CA GLY A 10 -19.24 -44.16 -27.26
C GLY A 10 -18.69 -42.83 -26.73
N THR A 11 -19.37 -41.72 -27.01
CA THR A 11 -19.02 -40.41 -26.48
C THR A 11 -19.20 -40.29 -24.97
N LEU A 12 -20.24 -40.89 -24.40
CA LEU A 12 -20.45 -40.96 -22.95
C LEU A 12 -19.38 -41.79 -22.24
N LEU A 13 -19.01 -42.94 -22.78
CA LEU A 13 -17.93 -43.79 -22.23
C LEU A 13 -16.56 -43.10 -22.30
N THR A 14 -16.25 -42.39 -23.40
CA THR A 14 -15.01 -41.62 -23.53
C THR A 14 -15.00 -40.44 -22.53
N ALA A 15 -16.10 -39.73 -22.35
CA ALA A 15 -16.20 -38.63 -21.37
C ALA A 15 -16.02 -39.14 -19.94
N VAL A 16 -16.67 -40.26 -19.59
CA VAL A 16 -16.52 -40.89 -18.26
C VAL A 16 -15.11 -41.40 -18.05
N ALA A 17 -14.52 -42.07 -19.01
CA ALA A 17 -13.13 -42.55 -18.94
C ALA A 17 -12.15 -41.37 -18.80
N SER A 18 -12.36 -40.29 -19.54
CA SER A 18 -11.55 -39.06 -19.41
C SER A 18 -11.69 -38.40 -18.04
N THR A 19 -12.89 -38.35 -17.51
CA THR A 19 -13.15 -37.78 -16.17
C THR A 19 -12.50 -38.64 -15.09
N VAL A 20 -12.59 -39.96 -15.17
CA VAL A 20 -11.95 -40.90 -14.23
C VAL A 20 -10.43 -40.79 -14.33
N LEU A 21 -9.87 -40.70 -15.54
CA LEU A 21 -8.43 -40.53 -15.77
C LEU A 21 -7.93 -39.21 -15.18
N ILE A 22 -8.64 -38.09 -15.47
CA ILE A 22 -8.30 -36.78 -14.94
C ILE A 22 -8.37 -36.78 -13.40
N SER A 23 -9.43 -37.34 -12.81
CA SER A 23 -9.55 -37.40 -11.35
C SER A 23 -8.49 -38.29 -10.69
N SER A 24 -8.05 -39.34 -11.35
CA SER A 24 -7.00 -40.24 -10.84
C SER A 24 -5.60 -39.57 -10.83
N PHE A 25 -5.33 -38.70 -11.79
CA PHE A 25 -4.06 -37.95 -11.87
C PHE A 25 -4.13 -36.57 -11.23
N GLN A 26 -5.29 -36.07 -10.86
CA GLN A 26 -5.46 -34.75 -10.27
C GLN A 26 -4.64 -34.56 -8.99
N ARG A 27 -4.68 -35.55 -8.08
CA ARG A 27 -3.95 -35.47 -6.80
C ARG A 27 -2.43 -35.40 -7.01
N PRO A 28 -1.76 -36.33 -7.71
CA PRO A 28 -0.30 -36.26 -7.89
C PRO A 28 0.13 -35.01 -8.64
N ILE A 29 -0.62 -34.57 -9.67
CA ILE A 29 -0.30 -33.35 -10.40
C ILE A 29 -0.45 -32.13 -9.52
N ALA A 30 -1.55 -32.03 -8.75
CA ALA A 30 -1.78 -30.92 -7.83
C ALA A 30 -0.69 -30.87 -6.73
N THR A 31 -0.29 -32.03 -6.19
CA THR A 31 0.82 -32.09 -5.22
C THR A 31 2.13 -31.60 -5.82
N LEU A 32 2.48 -32.04 -7.02
CA LEU A 32 3.70 -31.60 -7.71
C LEU A 32 3.69 -30.09 -8.00
N LEU A 33 2.56 -29.56 -8.46
CA LEU A 33 2.40 -28.11 -8.69
C LEU A 33 2.52 -27.32 -7.39
N LEU A 34 1.91 -27.82 -6.30
CA LEU A 34 2.02 -27.21 -4.97
C LEU A 34 3.46 -27.23 -4.46
N GLU A 35 4.16 -28.34 -4.59
CA GLU A 35 5.60 -28.45 -4.24
C GLU A 35 6.43 -27.40 -4.99
N GLN A 36 6.23 -27.28 -6.31
CA GLN A 36 6.92 -26.27 -7.11
C GLN A 36 6.57 -24.85 -6.65
N MET A 37 5.29 -24.56 -6.35
CA MET A 37 4.88 -23.26 -5.81
C MET A 37 5.49 -22.98 -4.45
N VAL A 38 5.54 -23.95 -3.56
CA VAL A 38 6.18 -23.83 -2.23
C VAL A 38 7.67 -23.54 -2.40
N HIS A 39 8.39 -24.32 -3.21
CA HIS A 39 9.82 -24.09 -3.47
C HIS A 39 10.11 -22.71 -4.05
N LYS A 40 9.23 -22.21 -4.93
CA LYS A 40 9.39 -20.88 -5.55
C LYS A 40 9.12 -19.73 -4.61
N ASN A 41 8.16 -19.87 -3.68
CA ASN A 41 7.63 -18.75 -2.91
C ASN A 41 8.10 -18.74 -1.46
N VAL A 42 8.36 -19.89 -0.84
CA VAL A 42 8.85 -19.93 0.55
C VAL A 42 10.27 -19.37 0.62
N GLY A 43 10.48 -18.42 1.53
CA GLY A 43 11.76 -17.73 1.68
C GLY A 43 12.07 -16.68 0.62
N ARG A 44 11.13 -16.38 -0.29
CA ARG A 44 11.30 -15.30 -1.26
C ARG A 44 11.57 -13.98 -0.54
N ASN A 45 12.65 -13.31 -0.94
CA ASN A 45 13.07 -12.03 -0.38
C ASN A 45 13.60 -11.12 -1.48
N ILE A 46 12.73 -10.33 -2.06
CA ILE A 46 13.12 -9.42 -3.15
C ILE A 46 14.06 -8.31 -2.70
N ILE A 47 14.10 -7.98 -1.39
CA ILE A 47 15.01 -6.96 -0.86
C ILE A 47 16.47 -7.38 -1.07
N ALA A 48 16.76 -8.68 -0.98
CA ALA A 48 18.10 -9.21 -1.20
C ALA A 48 18.57 -9.11 -2.66
N ASP A 49 17.63 -8.96 -3.60
CA ASP A 49 17.91 -8.85 -5.03
C ASP A 49 18.05 -7.38 -5.49
N LEU A 50 17.75 -6.41 -4.62
CA LEU A 50 17.85 -4.99 -4.92
C LEU A 50 19.29 -4.49 -4.74
N SER A 51 19.71 -3.57 -5.59
CA SER A 51 20.92 -2.81 -5.37
C SER A 51 20.79 -1.90 -4.14
N ASP A 52 21.90 -1.48 -3.55
CA ASP A 52 21.84 -0.45 -2.53
C ASP A 52 21.21 0.83 -3.09
N GLY A 53 20.20 1.35 -2.41
CA GLY A 53 19.41 2.48 -2.89
C GLY A 53 18.16 2.73 -2.06
N LEU A 54 17.30 3.57 -2.59
CA LEU A 54 15.98 3.86 -2.04
C LEU A 54 14.92 3.31 -3.00
N HIS A 55 14.03 2.46 -2.53
CA HIS A 55 13.03 1.83 -3.39
C HIS A 55 11.63 2.00 -2.82
N LEU A 56 10.66 2.14 -3.71
CA LEU A 56 9.23 2.23 -3.40
C LEU A 56 8.52 0.99 -3.93
N ALA A 57 7.81 0.29 -3.06
CA ALA A 57 6.91 -0.78 -3.47
C ALA A 57 5.47 -0.46 -3.02
N LEU A 58 4.53 -0.45 -3.97
CA LEU A 58 3.14 -0.14 -3.69
C LEU A 58 2.42 -1.39 -3.20
N CYS A 59 2.18 -1.47 -1.88
CA CYS A 59 1.48 -2.58 -1.24
C CYS A 59 -0.03 -2.36 -1.11
N GLY A 60 -0.51 -1.17 -1.46
CA GLY A 60 -1.92 -0.83 -1.54
C GLY A 60 -2.10 0.54 -2.17
N THR A 61 -2.94 0.60 -3.20
CA THR A 61 -3.16 1.79 -4.02
C THR A 61 -4.62 2.22 -4.09
N GLY A 62 -5.49 1.51 -3.38
CA GLY A 62 -6.91 1.81 -3.27
C GLY A 62 -7.22 2.88 -2.24
N SER A 63 -8.49 3.12 -2.06
CA SER A 63 -9.14 4.05 -1.14
C SER A 63 -10.17 3.26 -0.31
N PRO A 64 -10.96 3.89 0.57
CA PRO A 64 -11.96 3.14 1.37
C PRO A 64 -13.07 2.46 0.55
N PHE A 65 -13.14 2.72 -0.76
CA PHE A 65 -14.12 2.07 -1.64
C PHE A 65 -13.70 0.65 -2.01
N PRO A 66 -14.65 -0.28 -2.13
CA PRO A 66 -14.36 -1.64 -2.58
C PRO A 66 -13.71 -1.67 -3.97
N ASP A 67 -12.50 -2.21 -4.07
CA ASP A 67 -11.78 -2.44 -5.32
C ASP A 67 -11.22 -3.87 -5.31
N PRO A 68 -11.57 -4.73 -6.29
CA PRO A 68 -11.09 -6.12 -6.31
C PRO A 68 -9.60 -6.25 -6.64
N THR A 69 -8.95 -5.17 -7.08
CA THR A 69 -7.57 -5.17 -7.59
C THR A 69 -6.60 -4.37 -6.74
N ARG A 70 -7.10 -3.62 -5.75
CA ARG A 70 -6.32 -2.70 -4.93
C ARG A 70 -6.61 -2.92 -3.46
N ALA A 71 -5.58 -3.12 -2.67
CA ALA A 71 -5.64 -3.02 -1.21
C ALA A 71 -5.72 -1.55 -0.78
N GLY A 72 -6.12 -1.30 0.45
CA GLY A 72 -6.09 0.03 1.06
C GLY A 72 -4.69 0.65 1.08
N PRO A 73 -4.55 1.97 1.29
CA PRO A 73 -3.31 2.70 1.11
C PRO A 73 -2.12 2.10 1.84
N CYS A 74 -1.03 1.83 1.11
CA CYS A 74 0.20 1.27 1.66
C CYS A 74 1.37 1.48 0.71
N SER A 75 2.42 2.11 1.21
CA SER A 75 3.70 2.26 0.51
C SER A 75 4.82 1.64 1.34
N ALA A 76 5.51 0.65 0.78
CA ALA A 76 6.69 0.07 1.39
C ALA A 76 7.95 0.78 0.86
N ILE A 77 8.73 1.36 1.76
CA ILE A 77 9.99 2.02 1.47
C ILE A 77 11.14 1.11 1.88
N ILE A 78 12.05 0.85 0.95
CA ILE A 78 13.24 0.04 1.19
C ILE A 78 14.46 0.96 1.05
N ALA A 79 15.20 1.15 2.14
CA ALA A 79 16.43 1.92 2.18
C ALA A 79 17.63 0.98 2.47
N GLY A 80 18.40 0.65 1.41
CA GLY A 80 19.35 -0.45 1.47
C GLY A 80 18.65 -1.80 1.68
N ASP A 81 18.88 -2.45 2.83
CA ASP A 81 18.22 -3.72 3.21
C ASP A 81 17.12 -3.55 4.27
N ARG A 82 16.75 -2.32 4.60
CA ARG A 82 15.81 -1.92 5.66
C ARG A 82 14.44 -1.63 5.07
N LEU A 83 13.39 -2.09 5.73
CA LEU A 83 12.01 -1.95 5.27
C LEU A 83 11.19 -1.08 6.22
N PHE A 84 10.49 -0.10 5.65
CA PHE A 84 9.56 0.79 6.32
C PHE A 84 8.22 0.77 5.61
N ILE A 85 7.12 0.90 6.35
CA ILE A 85 5.77 0.92 5.79
C ILE A 85 5.16 2.29 6.06
N VAL A 86 4.60 2.92 5.04
CA VAL A 86 3.79 4.13 5.18
C VAL A 86 2.35 3.76 4.90
N ASP A 87 1.50 3.96 5.88
CA ASP A 87 0.12 3.52 5.99
C ASP A 87 -0.08 2.00 5.87
N THR A 88 -1.18 1.52 6.38
CA THR A 88 -1.45 0.10 6.55
C THR A 88 -2.91 -0.22 6.24
N GLY A 89 -3.38 0.14 5.06
CA GLY A 89 -4.76 -0.10 4.68
C GLY A 89 -5.12 -1.59 4.61
N GLU A 90 -6.42 -1.87 4.55
CA GLU A 90 -6.96 -3.24 4.48
C GLU A 90 -6.34 -4.02 3.31
N GLY A 91 -5.98 -5.28 3.56
CA GLY A 91 -5.41 -6.18 2.54
C GLY A 91 -3.92 -5.97 2.24
N SER A 92 -3.34 -4.83 2.57
CA SER A 92 -1.97 -4.44 2.18
C SER A 92 -0.87 -5.34 2.76
N ALA A 93 -1.04 -5.88 3.97
CA ALA A 93 -0.11 -6.85 4.54
C ALA A 93 -0.05 -8.16 3.74
N ARG A 94 -1.17 -8.58 3.16
CA ARG A 94 -1.26 -9.75 2.27
C ARG A 94 -0.59 -9.45 0.94
N THR A 95 -0.84 -8.28 0.38
CA THR A 95 -0.21 -7.79 -0.85
C THR A 95 1.31 -7.74 -0.70
N LEU A 96 1.84 -7.22 0.41
CA LEU A 96 3.27 -7.23 0.70
C LEU A 96 3.86 -8.65 0.64
N GLY A 97 3.15 -9.63 1.20
CA GLY A 97 3.53 -11.05 1.13
C GLY A 97 3.56 -11.58 -0.32
N TYR A 98 2.57 -11.27 -1.15
CA TYR A 98 2.55 -11.65 -2.57
C TYR A 98 3.71 -11.04 -3.36
N MET A 99 4.14 -9.84 -3.01
CA MET A 99 5.31 -9.18 -3.59
C MET A 99 6.62 -9.91 -3.25
N GLY A 100 6.62 -10.80 -2.26
CA GLY A 100 7.84 -11.45 -1.75
C GLY A 100 8.69 -10.51 -0.91
N ILE A 101 8.08 -9.51 -0.27
CA ILE A 101 8.73 -8.61 0.68
C ILE A 101 8.51 -9.19 2.09
N PRO A 102 9.58 -9.60 2.79
CA PRO A 102 9.45 -10.29 4.08
C PRO A 102 9.06 -9.30 5.20
N ALA A 103 7.90 -9.52 5.83
CA ALA A 103 7.44 -8.71 6.95
C ALA A 103 8.43 -8.70 8.15
N ALA A 104 9.27 -9.73 8.28
CA ALA A 104 10.36 -9.77 9.26
C ALA A 104 11.42 -8.67 9.08
N LYS A 105 11.42 -7.97 7.94
CA LYS A 105 12.34 -6.84 7.68
C LYS A 105 11.76 -5.49 8.10
N ILE A 106 10.48 -5.42 8.49
CA ILE A 106 9.85 -4.16 8.89
C ILE A 106 10.55 -3.61 10.14
N GLU A 107 11.19 -2.47 10.01
CA GLU A 107 11.81 -1.75 11.13
C GLU A 107 10.83 -0.81 11.82
N ALA A 108 10.01 -0.11 11.04
CA ALA A 108 8.98 0.80 11.55
C ALA A 108 7.81 0.95 10.57
N ILE A 109 6.68 1.40 11.12
CA ILE A 109 5.48 1.84 10.39
C ILE A 109 5.34 3.35 10.61
N PHE A 110 4.92 4.08 9.58
CA PHE A 110 4.63 5.50 9.61
C PHE A 110 3.18 5.73 9.18
N LEU A 111 2.38 6.35 10.02
CA LEU A 111 0.98 6.66 9.72
C LEU A 111 0.84 8.13 9.34
N THR A 112 0.17 8.40 8.22
CA THR A 112 -0.07 9.77 7.74
C THR A 112 -1.16 10.46 8.55
N HIS A 113 -2.24 9.74 8.83
CA HIS A 113 -3.38 10.12 9.65
C HIS A 113 -4.15 8.87 10.08
N PHE A 114 -5.33 9.02 10.72
CA PHE A 114 -6.00 7.89 11.38
C PHE A 114 -7.38 7.56 10.81
N HIS A 115 -7.66 7.87 9.54
CA HIS A 115 -8.79 7.27 8.86
C HIS A 115 -8.63 5.74 8.80
N SER A 116 -9.76 5.04 8.84
CA SER A 116 -9.75 3.58 8.96
C SER A 116 -8.98 2.90 7.82
N ASP A 117 -9.13 3.36 6.60
CA ASP A 117 -8.47 2.80 5.42
C ASP A 117 -6.94 2.96 5.43
N HIS A 118 -6.37 3.83 6.27
CA HIS A 118 -4.93 3.98 6.49
C HIS A 118 -4.40 3.14 7.66
N ILE A 119 -5.27 2.64 8.54
CA ILE A 119 -4.89 1.94 9.78
C ILE A 119 -5.43 0.52 9.89
N ASP A 120 -6.43 0.11 9.11
CA ASP A 120 -7.13 -1.19 9.24
C ASP A 120 -6.21 -2.42 9.18
N GLY A 121 -5.10 -2.34 8.47
CA GLY A 121 -4.12 -3.40 8.34
C GLY A 121 -3.02 -3.43 9.42
N ILE A 122 -3.02 -2.53 10.40
CA ILE A 122 -1.98 -2.50 11.47
C ILE A 122 -1.85 -3.87 12.14
N GLY A 123 -2.95 -4.48 12.57
CA GLY A 123 -2.93 -5.76 13.25
C GLY A 123 -2.22 -6.86 12.47
N PRO A 124 -2.59 -7.14 11.21
CA PRO A 124 -1.89 -8.06 10.32
C PRO A 124 -0.39 -7.76 10.14
N PHE A 125 0.02 -6.50 9.96
CA PHE A 125 1.43 -6.14 9.84
C PHE A 125 2.22 -6.47 11.12
N LEU A 126 1.71 -6.06 12.29
CA LEU A 126 2.33 -6.31 13.57
C LEU A 126 2.44 -7.81 13.85
N LEU A 127 1.39 -8.57 13.52
CA LEU A 127 1.36 -10.01 13.70
C LEU A 127 2.37 -10.73 12.80
N GLN A 128 2.42 -10.38 11.51
CA GLN A 128 3.35 -11.01 10.56
C GLN A 128 4.80 -10.70 10.91
N ARG A 129 5.12 -9.45 11.27
CA ARG A 129 6.47 -9.08 11.71
C ARG A 129 6.90 -9.90 12.92
N TRP A 130 6.07 -9.96 13.96
CA TRP A 130 6.35 -10.71 15.18
C TRP A 130 6.48 -12.21 14.91
N GLY A 131 5.50 -12.80 14.20
CA GLY A 131 5.45 -14.25 13.97
C GLY A 131 6.56 -14.78 13.07
N VAL A 132 7.02 -13.99 12.10
CA VAL A 132 8.10 -14.40 11.17
C VAL A 132 9.49 -14.06 11.72
N GLY A 133 9.61 -12.94 12.45
CA GLY A 133 10.91 -12.38 12.84
C GLY A 133 11.38 -12.72 14.25
N THR A 134 10.57 -13.37 15.09
CA THR A 134 10.89 -13.70 16.49
C THR A 134 11.40 -12.49 17.31
N PHE A 135 10.87 -11.30 17.04
CA PHE A 135 11.29 -10.06 17.68
C PHE A 135 11.02 -10.06 19.19
N GLN A 136 11.94 -9.47 19.96
CA GLN A 136 11.82 -9.31 21.41
C GLN A 136 11.16 -7.97 21.80
N THR A 137 11.01 -7.06 20.86
CA THR A 137 10.45 -5.72 21.07
C THR A 137 9.31 -5.44 20.09
N PRO A 138 8.27 -4.69 20.50
CA PRO A 138 7.15 -4.33 19.64
C PRO A 138 7.61 -3.50 18.43
N THR A 139 6.83 -3.51 17.36
CA THR A 139 7.08 -2.68 16.17
C THR A 139 6.93 -1.20 16.52
N PRO A 140 7.93 -0.33 16.25
CA PRO A 140 7.73 1.11 16.33
C PRO A 140 6.70 1.57 15.28
N VAL A 141 5.71 2.36 15.70
CA VAL A 141 4.69 2.95 14.83
C VAL A 141 4.72 4.45 15.03
N TYR A 142 5.34 5.15 14.11
CA TYR A 142 5.41 6.61 14.11
C TYR A 142 4.11 7.21 13.55
N GLY A 143 3.70 8.33 14.10
CA GLY A 143 2.54 9.06 13.60
C GLY A 143 2.36 10.38 14.35
N PRO A 144 1.48 11.25 13.88
CA PRO A 144 1.14 12.45 14.60
C PRO A 144 0.54 12.14 15.98
N THR A 145 0.34 13.17 16.81
CA THR A 145 -0.28 13.03 18.13
C THR A 145 -1.55 12.19 18.05
N GLY A 146 -1.67 11.16 18.89
CA GLY A 146 -2.78 10.18 18.90
C GLY A 146 -2.41 8.80 18.35
N VAL A 147 -1.24 8.62 17.73
CA VAL A 147 -0.79 7.31 17.22
C VAL A 147 -0.69 6.25 18.32
N ASP A 148 -0.31 6.63 19.52
CA ASP A 148 -0.27 5.78 20.71
C ASP A 148 -1.64 5.21 21.03
N GLN A 149 -2.69 6.03 21.02
CA GLN A 149 -4.07 5.58 21.23
C GLN A 149 -4.52 4.57 20.17
N VAL A 150 -4.19 4.80 18.90
CA VAL A 150 -4.50 3.88 17.80
C VAL A 150 -3.79 2.54 18.01
N VAL A 151 -2.49 2.58 18.25
CA VAL A 151 -1.68 1.36 18.44
C VAL A 151 -2.10 0.57 19.66
N ASP A 152 -2.41 1.22 20.77
CA ASP A 152 -2.91 0.58 22.00
C ASP A 152 -4.29 -0.05 21.79
N GLY A 153 -5.16 0.55 20.97
CA GLY A 153 -6.43 -0.04 20.55
C GLY A 153 -6.23 -1.36 19.79
N PHE A 154 -5.32 -1.41 18.82
CA PHE A 154 -4.98 -2.65 18.10
C PHE A 154 -4.31 -3.68 19.01
N ARG A 155 -3.44 -3.27 19.95
CA ARG A 155 -2.86 -4.19 20.95
C ARG A 155 -3.94 -4.82 21.83
N ALA A 156 -4.89 -4.02 22.30
CA ALA A 156 -6.02 -4.52 23.09
C ALA A 156 -6.89 -5.52 22.31
N ALA A 157 -7.18 -5.23 21.02
CA ALA A 157 -7.95 -6.12 20.17
C ALA A 157 -7.27 -7.48 19.93
N TYR A 158 -5.94 -7.52 19.85
CA TYR A 158 -5.15 -8.73 19.56
C TYR A 158 -4.60 -9.44 20.81
N VAL A 159 -4.85 -8.96 22.02
CA VAL A 159 -4.24 -9.49 23.25
C VAL A 159 -4.52 -10.98 23.47
N LEU A 160 -5.70 -11.46 23.13
CA LEU A 160 -6.05 -12.89 23.25
C LEU A 160 -5.31 -13.72 22.21
N ASP A 161 -5.24 -13.27 20.96
CA ASP A 161 -4.50 -13.94 19.88
C ASP A 161 -3.01 -14.07 20.23
N PHE A 162 -2.40 -13.01 20.76
CA PHE A 162 -1.01 -13.08 21.23
C PHE A 162 -0.81 -14.19 22.27
N GLY A 163 -1.71 -14.29 23.25
CA GLY A 163 -1.68 -15.36 24.27
C GLY A 163 -1.80 -16.76 23.66
N TYR A 164 -2.72 -16.94 22.71
CA TYR A 164 -2.92 -18.22 22.03
C TYR A 164 -1.70 -18.64 21.22
N ARG A 165 -1.07 -17.73 20.50
CA ARG A 165 0.13 -18.02 19.69
C ARG A 165 1.33 -18.38 20.57
N VAL A 166 1.55 -17.66 21.66
CA VAL A 166 2.59 -18.01 22.64
C VAL A 166 2.34 -19.40 23.21
N ALA A 167 1.09 -19.75 23.56
CA ALA A 167 0.73 -21.06 24.06
C ALA A 167 0.96 -22.19 23.03
N HIS A 168 0.64 -21.95 21.74
CA HIS A 168 0.84 -22.94 20.68
C HIS A 168 2.31 -23.13 20.28
N HIS A 169 3.11 -22.05 20.24
CA HIS A 169 4.45 -22.08 19.62
C HIS A 169 5.59 -21.88 20.61
N SER A 170 5.30 -21.64 21.89
CA SER A 170 6.22 -21.32 22.97
C SER A 170 6.80 -19.89 22.91
N PRO A 171 7.24 -19.32 24.06
CA PRO A 171 7.89 -18.00 24.12
C PRO A 171 9.21 -17.91 23.34
N LYS A 172 9.82 -19.04 23.00
CA LYS A 172 11.05 -19.08 22.19
C LYS A 172 10.78 -18.69 20.73
N ILE A 173 9.66 -19.14 20.17
CA ILE A 173 9.27 -18.88 18.78
C ILE A 173 8.44 -17.59 18.67
N MET A 174 7.56 -17.37 19.64
CA MET A 174 6.68 -16.18 19.71
C MET A 174 6.97 -15.41 21.00
N PRO A 175 8.07 -14.62 21.06
CA PRO A 175 8.44 -13.91 22.29
C PRO A 175 7.37 -12.90 22.70
N PRO A 176 6.79 -12.98 23.91
CA PRO A 176 5.71 -12.07 24.32
C PRO A 176 6.06 -10.58 24.25
N GLY A 177 7.33 -10.24 24.51
CA GLY A 177 7.82 -8.85 24.46
C GLY A 177 7.82 -8.25 23.06
N GLY A 178 7.77 -9.07 22.01
CA GLY A 178 7.76 -8.60 20.60
C GLY A 178 6.38 -8.41 20.02
N SER A 179 5.33 -8.83 20.74
CA SER A 179 3.96 -8.75 20.24
C SER A 179 3.45 -7.31 20.11
N GLY A 180 2.67 -7.04 19.06
CA GLY A 180 2.01 -5.76 18.83
C GLY A 180 2.96 -4.64 18.39
N GLY A 181 2.50 -3.42 18.58
CA GLY A 181 3.21 -2.18 18.24
C GLY A 181 3.49 -1.31 19.46
N LYS A 182 4.38 -0.33 19.26
CA LYS A 182 4.65 0.77 20.21
C LYS A 182 4.43 2.08 19.48
N GLY A 183 3.44 2.87 19.90
CA GLY A 183 3.23 4.22 19.39
C GLY A 183 4.44 5.12 19.65
N MET A 184 4.85 5.86 18.61
CA MET A 184 5.96 6.82 18.60
C MET A 184 5.41 8.16 18.13
N PRO A 185 4.63 8.88 18.99
CA PRO A 185 4.01 10.13 18.60
C PRO A 185 5.04 11.22 18.39
N PHE A 186 4.81 12.07 17.40
CA PHE A 186 5.54 13.30 17.19
C PHE A 186 4.56 14.48 17.02
N ALA A 187 5.03 15.67 17.30
CA ALA A 187 4.29 16.90 17.07
C ALA A 187 4.94 17.71 15.97
N LEU A 188 4.14 18.27 15.07
CA LEU A 188 4.60 19.29 14.13
C LEU A 188 4.74 20.62 14.85
N PRO A 189 5.66 21.52 14.40
CA PRO A 189 5.68 22.88 14.89
C PRO A 189 4.32 23.56 14.75
N PRO A 190 3.99 24.56 15.59
CA PRO A 190 2.78 25.36 15.42
C PRO A 190 2.71 25.96 14.00
N THR A 191 1.51 26.09 13.47
CA THR A 191 1.28 26.69 12.15
C THR A 191 1.97 28.06 12.06
N GLY A 192 2.74 28.27 11.00
CA GLY A 192 3.53 29.50 10.79
C GLY A 192 4.94 29.50 11.43
N GLN A 193 5.29 28.44 12.19
CA GLN A 193 6.65 28.28 12.76
C GLN A 193 7.44 27.13 12.10
N GLY A 194 7.01 26.69 10.94
CA GLY A 194 7.53 25.56 10.19
C GLY A 194 6.48 24.47 10.03
N ASP A 195 6.60 23.69 8.97
CA ASP A 195 5.61 22.67 8.61
C ASP A 195 6.19 21.25 8.65
N GLN A 196 7.39 21.06 9.19
CA GLN A 196 8.10 19.77 9.13
C GLN A 196 8.87 19.45 10.42
N VAL A 197 9.11 18.15 10.64
CA VAL A 197 9.95 17.61 11.71
C VAL A 197 10.66 16.36 11.23
N VAL A 198 11.96 16.19 11.57
CA VAL A 198 12.68 14.93 11.37
C VAL A 198 12.19 13.93 12.42
N VAL A 199 11.63 12.81 11.99
CA VAL A 199 11.05 11.78 12.88
C VAL A 199 11.96 10.56 13.02
N LEU A 200 12.87 10.36 12.05
CA LEU A 200 13.88 9.31 12.11
C LEU A 200 15.13 9.78 11.36
N GLU A 201 16.29 9.61 11.99
CA GLU A 201 17.59 9.78 11.35
C GLU A 201 18.51 8.66 11.83
N ASP A 202 18.80 7.71 10.93
CA ASP A 202 19.64 6.55 11.27
C ASP A 202 20.27 5.92 10.01
N LYS A 203 21.54 5.57 10.10
CA LYS A 203 22.29 4.85 9.04
C LYS A 203 22.16 5.48 7.64
N GLY A 204 22.17 6.80 7.57
CA GLY A 204 22.09 7.56 6.32
C GLY A 204 20.67 7.67 5.73
N LEU A 205 19.65 7.16 6.42
CA LEU A 205 18.26 7.44 6.11
C LEU A 205 17.77 8.60 6.99
N THR A 206 17.15 9.59 6.35
CA THR A 206 16.39 10.64 7.03
C THR A 206 14.93 10.55 6.64
N VAL A 207 14.02 10.53 7.63
CA VAL A 207 12.59 10.59 7.42
C VAL A 207 12.07 11.87 8.03
N THR A 208 11.47 12.71 7.20
CA THR A 208 10.88 13.99 7.59
C THR A 208 9.36 13.90 7.42
N ALA A 209 8.62 14.10 8.51
CA ALA A 209 7.18 14.31 8.47
C ALA A 209 6.88 15.79 8.19
N PHE A 210 5.84 16.07 7.41
CA PHE A 210 5.43 17.44 7.11
C PHE A 210 3.92 17.58 7.06
N ARG A 211 3.42 18.77 7.42
CA ARG A 211 2.00 19.09 7.45
C ARG A 211 1.38 19.04 6.06
N VAL A 212 0.22 18.42 5.95
CA VAL A 212 -0.66 18.49 4.78
C VAL A 212 -2.03 19.05 5.19
N ASP A 213 -2.90 19.33 4.22
CA ASP A 213 -4.26 19.86 4.48
C ASP A 213 -5.31 18.80 4.15
N HIS A 214 -5.75 18.10 5.15
CA HIS A 214 -6.85 17.13 5.07
C HIS A 214 -8.00 17.53 6.03
N ALA A 215 -8.22 18.84 6.20
CA ALA A 215 -9.23 19.32 7.13
C ALA A 215 -10.62 18.68 6.87
N PRO A 216 -11.35 18.25 7.95
CA PRO A 216 -11.15 18.61 9.35
C PRO A 216 -10.12 17.74 10.12
N ILE A 217 -9.43 16.79 9.46
CA ILE A 217 -8.42 15.95 10.09
C ILE A 217 -7.14 16.76 10.32
N ASP A 218 -6.77 16.98 11.58
CA ASP A 218 -5.57 17.70 11.98
C ASP A 218 -5.04 17.11 13.31
N PRO A 219 -3.78 16.67 13.34
CA PRO A 219 -2.80 16.74 12.27
C PRO A 219 -2.94 15.60 11.25
N ALA A 220 -2.76 15.95 9.96
CA ALA A 220 -2.46 15.03 8.87
C ALA A 220 -1.08 15.35 8.31
N VAL A 221 -0.31 14.32 7.92
CA VAL A 221 1.09 14.49 7.52
C VAL A 221 1.43 13.69 6.27
N GLY A 222 2.37 14.21 5.48
CA GLY A 222 3.12 13.44 4.50
C GLY A 222 4.50 13.10 5.04
N TYR A 223 5.23 12.23 4.34
CA TYR A 223 6.59 11.82 4.69
C TYR A 223 7.54 11.99 3.50
N ARG A 224 8.74 12.52 3.78
CA ARG A 224 9.86 12.54 2.87
C ARG A 224 10.94 11.59 3.37
N PHE A 225 11.42 10.71 2.49
CA PHE A 225 12.52 9.78 2.73
C PHE A 225 13.71 10.21 1.89
N ASP A 226 14.85 10.44 2.51
CA ASP A 226 16.11 10.74 1.85
C ASP A 226 17.14 9.67 2.23
N TYR A 227 17.76 9.02 1.22
CA TYR A 227 18.79 8.00 1.42
C TYR A 227 19.80 8.01 0.29
N LYS A 228 21.08 8.21 0.61
CA LYS A 228 22.21 8.18 -0.34
C LYS A 228 21.94 8.95 -1.64
N GLY A 229 21.47 10.18 -1.52
CA GLY A 229 21.20 11.07 -2.64
C GLY A 229 19.92 10.76 -3.44
N ARG A 230 19.10 9.81 -2.97
CA ARG A 230 17.78 9.51 -3.55
C ARG A 230 16.67 9.97 -2.60
N SER A 231 15.53 10.34 -3.15
CA SER A 231 14.43 10.87 -2.34
C SER A 231 13.05 10.47 -2.87
N ILE A 232 12.15 10.15 -1.94
CA ILE A 232 10.75 9.82 -2.21
C ILE A 232 9.90 10.64 -1.24
N VAL A 233 8.82 11.24 -1.75
CA VAL A 233 7.78 11.87 -0.93
C VAL A 233 6.48 11.11 -1.08
N ILE A 234 5.78 10.88 0.03
CA ILE A 234 4.44 10.30 0.11
C ILE A 234 3.56 11.33 0.82
N THR A 235 2.50 11.79 0.15
CA THR A 235 1.68 12.88 0.69
C THR A 235 0.71 12.44 1.79
N GLY A 236 0.26 11.16 1.78
CA GLY A 236 -1.01 10.84 2.44
C GLY A 236 -2.15 11.59 1.78
N ASP A 237 -3.30 11.65 2.45
CA ASP A 237 -4.47 12.36 1.95
C ASP A 237 -4.34 13.85 2.17
N THR A 238 -4.62 14.64 1.13
CA THR A 238 -4.43 16.10 1.19
C THR A 238 -5.05 16.82 0.02
N LYS A 239 -5.50 18.04 0.25
CA LYS A 239 -5.63 19.02 -0.82
C LYS A 239 -4.26 19.47 -1.31
N LYS A 240 -4.23 20.12 -2.47
CA LYS A 240 -3.05 20.83 -2.97
C LYS A 240 -2.56 21.86 -1.93
N THR A 241 -1.31 21.72 -1.44
CA THR A 241 -0.72 22.61 -0.43
C THR A 241 0.68 23.11 -0.81
N PRO A 242 1.10 24.28 -0.33
CA PRO A 242 2.47 24.75 -0.48
C PRO A 242 3.52 23.85 0.18
N SER A 243 3.18 23.19 1.30
CA SER A 243 4.08 22.29 2.02
C SER A 243 4.43 21.06 1.17
N VAL A 244 3.47 20.43 0.50
CA VAL A 244 3.72 19.34 -0.44
C VAL A 244 4.70 19.77 -1.52
N GLN A 245 4.47 20.94 -2.15
CA GLN A 245 5.38 21.47 -3.17
C GLN A 245 6.79 21.71 -2.61
N ALA A 246 6.91 22.31 -1.42
CA ALA A 246 8.18 22.64 -0.81
C ALA A 246 8.99 21.37 -0.44
N LEU A 247 8.32 20.39 0.20
CA LEU A 247 8.96 19.15 0.64
C LEU A 247 9.22 18.16 -0.51
N SER A 248 8.54 18.34 -1.64
CA SER A 248 8.78 17.57 -2.86
C SER A 248 9.82 18.19 -3.79
N LYS A 249 10.47 19.29 -3.41
CA LYS A 249 11.44 19.97 -4.28
C LYS A 249 12.56 19.03 -4.69
N GLY A 250 12.67 18.78 -6.01
CA GLY A 250 13.72 17.99 -6.63
C GLY A 250 13.71 16.50 -6.30
N VAL A 251 12.63 15.95 -5.74
CA VAL A 251 12.54 14.52 -5.40
C VAL A 251 12.59 13.63 -6.64
N ASP A 252 13.06 12.41 -6.45
CA ASP A 252 13.02 11.41 -7.52
C ASP A 252 11.57 10.97 -7.79
N ILE A 253 10.80 10.63 -6.76
CA ILE A 253 9.40 10.22 -6.87
C ILE A 253 8.54 11.04 -5.90
N LEU A 254 7.47 11.63 -6.43
CA LEU A 254 6.35 12.13 -5.65
C LEU A 254 5.20 11.12 -5.74
N VAL A 255 4.90 10.45 -4.64
CA VAL A 255 3.68 9.64 -4.48
C VAL A 255 2.59 10.54 -3.94
N HIS A 256 1.56 10.76 -4.74
CA HIS A 256 0.47 11.67 -4.40
C HIS A 256 -0.88 10.95 -4.45
N GLU A 257 -1.75 11.19 -3.49
CA GLU A 257 -3.14 10.77 -3.60
C GLU A 257 -3.84 11.43 -4.78
N ALA A 258 -4.89 10.82 -5.32
CA ALA A 258 -5.65 11.45 -6.40
C ALA A 258 -7.12 11.04 -6.45
N LEU A 259 -7.98 12.06 -6.55
CA LEU A 259 -9.42 11.94 -6.75
C LEU A 259 -9.83 12.61 -8.06
N GLN A 260 -10.51 11.86 -8.98
CA GLN A 260 -11.04 12.45 -10.21
C GLN A 260 -12.50 12.90 -10.03
N PRO A 261 -12.75 14.23 -9.93
CA PRO A 261 -14.09 14.77 -9.62
C PRO A 261 -15.16 14.37 -10.61
N LYS A 262 -14.83 14.28 -11.90
CA LYS A 262 -15.79 13.90 -12.95
C LYS A 262 -16.30 12.48 -12.77
N LEU A 263 -15.41 11.55 -12.35
CA LEU A 263 -15.79 10.16 -12.09
C LEU A 263 -16.54 10.02 -10.76
N VAL A 264 -16.15 10.76 -9.72
CA VAL A 264 -16.88 10.80 -8.45
C VAL A 264 -18.30 11.34 -8.65
N LYS A 265 -18.48 12.32 -9.53
CA LYS A 265 -19.81 12.86 -9.88
C LYS A 265 -20.72 11.82 -10.52
N LEU A 266 -20.20 10.86 -11.28
CA LEU A 266 -20.99 9.74 -11.80
C LEU A 266 -21.53 8.87 -10.65
N LEU A 267 -20.67 8.56 -9.65
CA LEU A 267 -21.10 7.81 -8.46
C LEU A 267 -22.13 8.59 -7.64
N GLU A 268 -21.90 9.87 -7.41
CA GLU A 268 -22.85 10.74 -6.70
C GLU A 268 -24.23 10.70 -7.35
N THR A 269 -24.26 10.83 -8.68
CA THR A 269 -25.50 10.84 -9.45
C THR A 269 -26.21 9.49 -9.34
N GLU A 270 -25.48 8.38 -9.47
CA GLU A 270 -26.07 7.05 -9.38
C GLU A 270 -26.56 6.73 -7.97
N PHE A 271 -25.82 7.09 -6.93
CA PHE A 271 -26.29 6.95 -5.54
C PHE A 271 -27.59 7.73 -5.29
N ALA A 272 -27.70 8.95 -5.84
CA ALA A 272 -28.93 9.74 -5.75
C ALA A 272 -30.09 9.07 -6.48
N ASN A 273 -29.87 8.52 -7.70
CA ASN A 273 -30.87 7.78 -8.47
C ASN A 273 -31.39 6.55 -7.74
N GLN A 274 -30.51 5.87 -6.99
CA GLN A 274 -30.85 4.70 -6.16
C GLN A 274 -31.36 5.08 -4.77
N HIS A 275 -31.66 6.35 -4.51
CA HIS A 275 -32.11 6.88 -3.22
C HIS A 275 -31.13 6.64 -2.05
N MET A 276 -29.85 6.43 -2.33
CA MET A 276 -28.79 6.28 -1.36
C MET A 276 -28.24 7.66 -0.96
N ASN A 277 -29.07 8.49 -0.33
CA ASN A 277 -28.80 9.90 -0.09
C ASN A 277 -27.53 10.16 0.75
N ASN A 278 -27.24 9.29 1.73
CA ASN A 278 -26.03 9.40 2.54
C ASN A 278 -24.77 9.22 1.69
N MET A 279 -24.76 8.20 0.80
CA MET A 279 -23.61 7.96 -0.09
C MET A 279 -23.45 9.07 -1.12
N SER A 280 -24.58 9.57 -1.68
CA SER A 280 -24.55 10.74 -2.56
C SER A 280 -23.98 11.97 -1.85
N GLN A 281 -24.28 12.18 -0.55
CA GLN A 281 -23.68 13.26 0.23
C GLN A 281 -22.17 13.05 0.44
N VAL A 282 -21.74 11.83 0.82
CA VAL A 282 -20.32 11.50 0.96
C VAL A 282 -19.54 11.80 -0.33
N MET A 283 -20.10 11.46 -1.52
CA MET A 283 -19.47 11.77 -2.80
C MET A 283 -19.29 13.28 -3.03
N ARG A 284 -20.19 14.12 -2.54
CA ARG A 284 -20.04 15.58 -2.57
C ARG A 284 -18.95 16.08 -1.63
N ASP A 285 -18.90 15.50 -0.43
CA ASP A 285 -18.01 15.97 0.64
C ASP A 285 -16.55 15.67 0.31
N ILE A 286 -16.24 14.47 -0.25
CA ILE A 286 -14.86 14.07 -0.56
C ILE A 286 -14.19 14.97 -1.62
N LEU A 287 -14.95 15.70 -2.42
CA LEU A 287 -14.41 16.67 -3.39
C LEU A 287 -13.67 17.85 -2.74
N ASN A 288 -13.88 18.07 -1.43
CA ASN A 288 -13.39 19.26 -0.75
C ASN A 288 -12.08 19.05 0.02
N TYR A 289 -11.58 17.82 0.13
CA TYR A 289 -10.41 17.50 0.96
C TYR A 289 -9.43 16.51 0.31
N HIS A 290 -9.54 16.31 -1.00
CA HIS A 290 -8.61 15.53 -1.83
C HIS A 290 -8.06 16.35 -3.00
N THR A 291 -7.02 15.85 -3.64
CA THR A 291 -6.32 16.48 -4.77
C THR A 291 -6.74 15.82 -6.08
N THR A 292 -6.93 16.62 -7.14
CA THR A 292 -7.18 16.09 -8.49
C THR A 292 -5.87 15.62 -9.15
N PRO A 293 -5.92 14.69 -10.15
CA PRO A 293 -4.73 14.31 -10.91
C PRO A 293 -4.04 15.49 -11.58
N GLU A 294 -4.82 16.48 -12.04
CA GLU A 294 -4.30 17.71 -12.65
C GLU A 294 -3.55 18.59 -11.63
N GLU A 295 -4.07 18.70 -10.41
CA GLU A 295 -3.42 19.43 -9.31
C GLU A 295 -2.15 18.72 -8.80
N ALA A 296 -2.19 17.39 -8.68
CA ALA A 296 -1.02 16.59 -8.34
C ALA A 296 0.09 16.76 -9.41
N ALA A 297 -0.27 16.74 -10.69
CA ALA A 297 0.63 17.00 -11.80
C ALA A 297 1.23 18.43 -11.74
N ALA A 298 0.41 19.44 -11.46
CA ALA A 298 0.90 20.81 -11.29
C ALA A 298 1.85 20.95 -10.09
N GLN A 299 1.59 20.26 -8.98
CA GLN A 299 2.51 20.24 -7.84
C GLN A 299 3.82 19.53 -8.16
N ALA A 300 3.78 18.37 -8.84
CA ALA A 300 4.96 17.66 -9.32
C ALA A 300 5.84 18.53 -10.23
N ALA A 301 5.22 19.25 -11.16
CA ALA A 301 5.91 20.20 -12.04
C ALA A 301 6.57 21.33 -11.24
N ALA A 302 5.81 21.99 -10.36
CA ALA A 302 6.30 23.10 -9.56
C ALA A 302 7.42 22.69 -8.58
N ALA A 303 7.36 21.46 -8.07
CA ALA A 303 8.40 20.86 -7.23
C ALA A 303 9.63 20.41 -8.04
N GLY A 304 9.52 20.24 -9.35
CA GLY A 304 10.58 19.66 -10.19
C GLY A 304 10.83 18.17 -9.90
N ALA A 305 9.81 17.45 -9.43
CA ALA A 305 9.88 16.01 -9.23
C ALA A 305 10.30 15.29 -10.52
N LYS A 306 10.96 14.13 -10.45
CA LYS A 306 11.37 13.39 -11.64
C LYS A 306 10.27 12.47 -12.15
N GLU A 307 9.43 11.93 -11.25
CA GLU A 307 8.27 11.12 -11.57
C GLU A 307 7.13 11.40 -10.57
N LEU A 308 5.89 11.37 -11.08
CA LEU A 308 4.67 11.41 -10.29
C LEU A 308 4.01 10.03 -10.29
N VAL A 309 3.77 9.48 -9.11
CA VAL A 309 3.03 8.23 -8.91
C VAL A 309 1.73 8.57 -8.17
N LEU A 310 0.59 8.32 -8.81
CA LEU A 310 -0.71 8.52 -8.19
C LEU A 310 -1.10 7.29 -7.38
N ASN A 311 -1.45 7.50 -6.13
CA ASN A 311 -1.87 6.49 -5.15
C ASN A 311 -3.23 6.86 -4.55
N HIS A 312 -3.79 6.05 -3.64
CA HIS A 312 -5.08 6.33 -3.02
C HIS A 312 -6.14 6.74 -4.08
N ILE A 313 -6.36 5.83 -5.03
CA ILE A 313 -7.12 6.13 -6.26
C ILE A 313 -8.62 6.24 -5.97
N VAL A 314 -9.21 7.40 -6.22
CA VAL A 314 -10.65 7.69 -6.05
C VAL A 314 -11.25 8.22 -7.36
N PRO A 315 -12.33 7.61 -7.86
CA PRO A 315 -12.96 6.36 -7.42
C PRO A 315 -12.18 5.11 -7.86
N PRO A 316 -12.59 3.91 -7.42
CA PRO A 316 -12.01 2.66 -7.89
C PRO A 316 -11.96 2.55 -9.42
N LEU A 317 -10.84 2.03 -9.93
CA LEU A 317 -10.59 1.87 -11.37
C LEU A 317 -10.34 0.39 -11.69
N PRO A 318 -11.40 -0.42 -11.84
CA PRO A 318 -11.25 -1.87 -12.01
C PRO A 318 -10.58 -2.27 -13.33
N LEU A 319 -10.51 -1.35 -14.30
CA LEU A 319 -9.94 -1.57 -15.62
C LEU A 319 -8.94 -0.47 -15.98
N ARG A 320 -7.75 -0.83 -16.43
CA ARG A 320 -6.75 0.12 -16.94
C ARG A 320 -7.26 1.00 -18.09
N PHE A 321 -8.26 0.53 -18.81
CA PHE A 321 -8.93 1.30 -19.85
C PHE A 321 -9.52 2.62 -19.33
N ALA A 322 -9.85 2.72 -18.04
CA ALA A 322 -10.34 3.93 -17.40
C ALA A 322 -9.25 4.95 -17.02
N TYR A 323 -7.97 4.58 -17.07
CA TYR A 323 -6.86 5.47 -16.66
C TYR A 323 -6.82 6.81 -17.42
N PRO A 324 -7.03 6.89 -18.73
CA PRO A 324 -7.08 8.18 -19.42
C PRO A 324 -8.21 9.08 -18.90
N ALA A 325 -9.37 8.52 -18.57
CA ALA A 325 -10.48 9.29 -17.99
C ALA A 325 -10.18 9.76 -16.56
N PHE A 326 -9.45 8.94 -15.78
CA PHE A 326 -8.99 9.31 -14.45
C PHE A 326 -7.93 10.39 -14.49
N LEU A 327 -6.93 10.27 -15.35
CA LEU A 327 -5.84 11.25 -15.48
C LEU A 327 -6.31 12.61 -15.99
N GLY A 328 -7.42 12.65 -16.75
CA GLY A 328 -7.93 13.88 -17.32
C GLY A 328 -6.85 14.62 -18.11
N ASP A 329 -6.63 15.88 -17.75
CA ASP A 329 -5.66 16.77 -18.40
C ASP A 329 -4.29 16.85 -17.67
N ALA A 330 -3.99 15.91 -16.76
CA ALA A 330 -2.78 15.94 -15.94
C ALA A 330 -1.48 16.13 -16.77
N SER A 331 -1.38 15.48 -17.94
CA SER A 331 -0.24 15.61 -18.86
C SER A 331 -0.03 17.02 -19.45
N LYS A 332 -1.01 17.91 -19.35
CA LYS A 332 -0.84 19.32 -19.74
C LYS A 332 -0.09 20.14 -18.69
N PHE A 333 -0.04 19.65 -17.44
CA PHE A 333 0.58 20.33 -16.31
C PHE A 333 1.95 19.76 -15.91
N TYR A 334 2.28 18.54 -16.39
CA TYR A 334 3.53 17.89 -16.07
C TYR A 334 4.01 17.04 -17.25
N ASP A 335 5.21 17.34 -17.72
CA ASP A 335 5.81 16.79 -18.95
C ASP A 335 6.67 15.53 -18.72
N LYS A 336 6.80 15.10 -17.45
CA LYS A 336 7.54 13.89 -17.07
C LYS A 336 6.59 12.74 -16.77
N PRO A 337 7.08 11.51 -16.46
CA PRO A 337 6.22 10.36 -16.26
C PRO A 337 5.17 10.56 -15.16
N ILE A 338 3.92 10.20 -15.47
CA ILE A 338 2.80 10.10 -14.53
C ILE A 338 2.34 8.64 -14.54
N THR A 339 2.48 7.97 -13.40
CA THR A 339 2.07 6.57 -13.23
C THR A 339 0.84 6.50 -12.35
N VAL A 340 -0.24 5.87 -12.84
CA VAL A 340 -1.35 5.44 -11.97
C VAL A 340 -0.86 4.20 -11.22
N GLY A 341 -0.63 4.32 -9.92
CA GLY A 341 -0.11 3.26 -9.08
C GLY A 341 -1.01 2.02 -9.10
N GLU A 342 -0.41 0.85 -9.06
CA GLU A 342 -1.08 -0.44 -8.90
C GLU A 342 -0.37 -1.26 -7.83
N ASP A 343 -1.12 -2.04 -7.09
CA ASP A 343 -0.58 -2.98 -6.12
C ASP A 343 0.48 -3.88 -6.77
N GLY A 344 1.61 -4.05 -6.12
CA GLY A 344 2.72 -4.85 -6.64
C GLY A 344 3.70 -4.12 -7.54
N MET A 345 3.52 -2.84 -7.83
CA MET A 345 4.56 -2.05 -8.51
C MET A 345 5.75 -1.80 -7.59
N LEU A 346 6.94 -1.91 -8.15
CA LEU A 346 8.22 -1.58 -7.53
C LEU A 346 8.95 -0.55 -8.38
N PHE A 347 9.37 0.53 -7.75
CA PHE A 347 10.24 1.57 -8.31
C PHE A 347 11.59 1.47 -7.62
N SER A 348 12.65 1.20 -8.38
CA SER A 348 14.00 1.03 -7.86
C SER A 348 14.86 2.24 -8.19
N LEU A 349 15.43 2.87 -7.16
CA LEU A 349 16.27 4.05 -7.25
C LEU A 349 17.67 3.71 -6.71
N PRO A 350 18.56 3.10 -7.52
CA PRO A 350 19.91 2.77 -7.08
C PRO A 350 20.67 4.01 -6.58
N ALA A 351 21.44 3.85 -5.49
CA ALA A 351 22.30 4.92 -4.97
C ALA A 351 23.34 5.34 -6.02
N ASN A 352 23.75 6.61 -5.98
CA ASN A 352 24.72 7.17 -6.94
C ASN A 352 24.30 7.04 -8.41
N SER A 353 23.00 6.96 -8.70
CA SER A 353 22.40 6.87 -10.01
C SER A 353 21.28 7.90 -10.14
N VAL A 354 20.86 8.20 -11.37
CA VAL A 354 19.67 8.99 -11.68
C VAL A 354 18.52 8.13 -12.17
N LEU A 355 18.75 6.83 -12.31
CA LEU A 355 17.78 5.88 -12.85
C LEU A 355 16.59 5.70 -11.89
N ILE A 356 15.41 5.50 -12.48
CA ILE A 356 14.21 5.01 -11.82
C ILE A 356 13.76 3.80 -12.64
N GLU A 357 13.90 2.61 -12.08
CA GLU A 357 13.53 1.37 -12.75
C GLU A 357 12.19 0.89 -12.24
N HIS A 358 11.34 0.38 -13.15
CA HIS A 358 9.99 -0.08 -12.83
C HIS A 358 9.89 -1.59 -13.00
N LYS A 359 9.22 -2.25 -12.05
CA LYS A 359 8.94 -3.68 -12.09
C LYS A 359 7.56 -3.96 -11.50
N LYS A 360 6.85 -4.95 -12.02
CA LYS A 360 5.66 -5.54 -11.40
C LYS A 360 6.07 -6.84 -10.73
N LEU A 361 5.73 -7.03 -9.46
CA LEU A 361 6.21 -8.15 -8.65
C LEU A 361 5.24 -9.34 -8.63
N TYR A 362 3.96 -9.11 -8.93
CA TYR A 362 2.93 -10.15 -9.07
C TYR A 362 1.79 -9.71 -9.99
#